data_a5735da9257c7178f7e0f945e029519c
#
_entry.id   a5735da9257c7178f7e0f945e029519c
#
_cell.length_a   1.000
_cell.length_b   1.000
_cell.length_c   1.000
_cell.angle_alpha   90.00
_cell.angle_beta   90.00
_cell.angle_gamma   90.00
#
_symmetry.space_group_name_H-M   'P 1'
#
loop_
_entity.id
_entity.type
_entity.pdbx_description
1 polymer ?
#
loop_
_entity_poly.entity_id
_entity_poly.type
_entity_poly.pdbx_seq_one_letter_code
_entity_poly.pdbx_strand_id
1 'polypeptide(L)'
;MGNRHLYLLRHGMADALGELTDIGRRQADLLGERLDRVPIDAIWHSPLPRAVATAQTLARHLPNVPVAEAGELIDHVPYIPPAAEIPVAWRGFFDGYDETEAAEGRRLADNLVARFATVPESPRNDTHDVLITHAYQIAWLVRHALDAPPSRWLGLNSANTALTVIEYRATVPPVVVMFNDMSHLPSDLRWTGFPDAIRP
;
A
#
# COMPACT_ATOMS: atom_id res chain seq x y z
N MET A 1 -26.06 -1.11 -4.10
CA MET A 1 -24.83 -0.39 -4.45
C MET A 1 -23.70 -1.37 -4.22
N GLY A 2 -22.77 -1.50 -5.18
CA GLY A 2 -21.62 -2.35 -5.01
C GLY A 2 -20.63 -1.77 -4.00
N ASN A 3 -19.77 -2.61 -3.44
CA ASN A 3 -18.70 -2.24 -2.54
C ASN A 3 -17.40 -2.08 -3.33
N ARG A 4 -16.43 -1.35 -2.79
CA ARG A 4 -15.08 -1.31 -3.32
C ARG A 4 -14.13 -2.09 -2.43
N HIS A 5 -13.41 -3.02 -3.01
CA HIS A 5 -12.35 -3.78 -2.35
C HIS A 5 -11.00 -3.27 -2.83
N LEU A 6 -10.20 -2.70 -1.92
CA LEU A 6 -8.82 -2.32 -2.19
C LEU A 6 -7.87 -3.39 -1.68
N TYR A 7 -7.07 -3.93 -2.59
CA TYR A 7 -5.98 -4.86 -2.32
C TYR A 7 -4.66 -4.08 -2.31
N LEU A 8 -4.20 -3.70 -1.13
CA LEU A 8 -3.01 -2.88 -0.93
C LEU A 8 -1.79 -3.77 -0.78
N LEU A 9 -0.76 -3.50 -1.57
CA LEU A 9 0.45 -4.31 -1.68
C LEU A 9 1.68 -3.42 -1.60
N ARG A 10 2.59 -3.71 -0.68
CA ARG A 10 3.93 -3.14 -0.77
C ARG A 10 4.67 -3.84 -1.91
N HIS A 11 5.44 -3.09 -2.72
CA HIS A 11 6.30 -3.66 -3.76
C HIS A 11 7.14 -4.83 -3.24
N GLY A 12 7.59 -5.74 -4.10
CA GLY A 12 8.51 -6.82 -3.77
C GLY A 12 9.87 -6.30 -3.26
N MET A 13 10.65 -7.17 -2.65
CA MET A 13 11.98 -6.80 -2.14
C MET A 13 12.82 -6.14 -3.25
N ALA A 14 13.38 -4.97 -2.95
CA ALA A 14 14.22 -4.19 -3.86
C ALA A 14 15.63 -4.01 -3.26
N ASP A 15 16.60 -3.78 -4.13
CA ASP A 15 17.97 -3.45 -3.76
C ASP A 15 18.14 -1.95 -3.41
N ALA A 16 19.36 -1.55 -3.11
CA ALA A 16 19.70 -0.17 -2.75
C ALA A 16 19.54 0.82 -3.93
N LEU A 17 19.49 0.34 -5.17
CA LEU A 17 19.24 1.16 -6.36
C LEU A 17 17.75 1.30 -6.67
N GLY A 18 16.91 0.61 -5.89
CA GLY A 18 15.46 0.63 -6.06
C GLY A 18 14.94 -0.38 -7.10
N GLU A 19 15.79 -1.28 -7.57
CA GLU A 19 15.41 -2.33 -8.53
C GLU A 19 14.89 -3.59 -7.80
N LEU A 20 13.93 -4.28 -8.42
CA LEU A 20 13.35 -5.48 -7.84
C LEU A 20 14.37 -6.62 -7.84
N THR A 21 14.67 -7.19 -6.69
CA THR A 21 15.56 -8.36 -6.55
C THR A 21 14.90 -9.65 -7.06
N ASP A 22 15.67 -10.74 -7.17
CA ASP A 22 15.10 -12.06 -7.51
C ASP A 22 14.13 -12.54 -6.43
N ILE A 23 14.42 -12.26 -5.17
CA ILE A 23 13.47 -12.49 -4.05
C ILE A 23 12.19 -11.70 -4.29
N GLY A 24 12.30 -10.41 -4.61
CA GLY A 24 11.14 -9.56 -4.88
C GLY A 24 10.31 -10.03 -6.08
N ARG A 25 10.95 -10.53 -7.14
CA ARG A 25 10.27 -11.14 -8.30
C ARG A 25 9.50 -12.40 -7.89
N ARG A 26 10.14 -13.26 -7.10
CA ARG A 26 9.50 -14.47 -6.59
C ARG A 26 8.31 -14.16 -5.67
N GLN A 27 8.44 -13.16 -4.80
CA GLN A 27 7.35 -12.68 -3.96
C GLN A 27 6.16 -12.19 -4.81
N ALA A 28 6.41 -11.38 -5.85
CA ALA A 28 5.39 -10.86 -6.73
C ALA A 28 4.69 -11.96 -7.56
N ASP A 29 5.42 -12.99 -7.95
CA ASP A 29 4.91 -14.15 -8.68
C ASP A 29 3.93 -14.97 -7.80
N LEU A 30 4.34 -15.31 -6.57
CA LEU A 30 3.49 -16.00 -5.60
C LEU A 30 2.23 -15.21 -5.22
N LEU A 31 2.34 -13.88 -5.18
CA LEU A 31 1.20 -13.01 -4.99
C LEU A 31 0.24 -13.09 -6.19
N GLY A 32 0.77 -13.14 -7.40
CA GLY A 32 -0.01 -13.33 -8.62
C GLY A 32 -0.81 -14.64 -8.58
N GLU A 33 -0.19 -15.74 -8.20
CA GLU A 33 -0.85 -17.04 -7.99
C GLU A 33 -1.99 -16.94 -6.96
N ARG A 34 -1.80 -16.15 -5.90
CA ARG A 34 -2.84 -15.94 -4.88
C ARG A 34 -4.04 -15.15 -5.40
N LEU A 35 -3.82 -14.17 -6.26
CA LEU A 35 -4.85 -13.27 -6.76
C LEU A 35 -5.51 -13.74 -8.07
N ASP A 36 -5.07 -14.84 -8.68
CA ASP A 36 -5.56 -15.33 -9.98
C ASP A 36 -7.06 -15.62 -10.02
N ARG A 37 -7.66 -15.90 -8.86
CA ARG A 37 -9.10 -16.20 -8.71
C ARG A 37 -9.92 -15.02 -8.18
N VAL A 38 -9.28 -13.91 -7.86
CA VAL A 38 -9.99 -12.71 -7.44
C VAL A 38 -10.41 -11.93 -8.68
N PRO A 39 -11.67 -11.46 -8.79
CA PRO A 39 -12.14 -10.73 -9.97
C PRO A 39 -11.58 -9.30 -9.98
N ILE A 40 -10.26 -9.15 -10.18
CA ILE A 40 -9.58 -7.87 -10.19
C ILE A 40 -10.01 -7.06 -11.42
N ASP A 41 -10.42 -5.81 -11.19
CA ASP A 41 -10.84 -4.87 -12.23
C ASP A 41 -9.70 -4.00 -12.74
N ALA A 42 -8.75 -3.61 -11.86
CA ALA A 42 -7.61 -2.79 -12.23
C ALA A 42 -6.39 -3.01 -11.31
N ILE A 43 -5.19 -2.83 -11.87
CA ILE A 43 -3.92 -2.77 -11.15
C ILE A 43 -3.37 -1.36 -11.29
N TRP A 44 -3.23 -0.67 -10.15
CA TRP A 44 -2.61 0.64 -10.04
C TRP A 44 -1.25 0.52 -9.39
N HIS A 45 -0.24 1.24 -9.87
CA HIS A 45 1.10 1.16 -9.28
C HIS A 45 1.77 2.53 -9.13
N SER A 46 2.65 2.62 -8.15
CA SER A 46 3.59 3.73 -7.98
C SER A 46 4.51 3.84 -9.19
N PRO A 47 4.96 5.05 -9.59
CA PRO A 47 5.91 5.25 -10.69
C PRO A 47 7.32 4.71 -10.39
N LEU A 48 7.64 4.31 -9.15
CA LEU A 48 8.98 3.86 -8.80
C LEU A 48 9.29 2.47 -9.36
N PRO A 49 10.53 2.23 -9.87
CA PRO A 49 10.91 1.01 -10.60
C PRO A 49 10.50 -0.30 -9.90
N ARG A 50 10.71 -0.40 -8.59
CA ARG A 50 10.34 -1.58 -7.78
C ARG A 50 8.83 -1.88 -7.80
N ALA A 51 7.98 -0.85 -7.81
CA ALA A 51 6.53 -1.01 -7.88
C ALA A 51 6.07 -1.35 -9.29
N VAL A 52 6.65 -0.70 -10.31
CA VAL A 52 6.42 -1.01 -11.74
C VAL A 52 6.75 -2.48 -12.03
N ALA A 53 7.94 -2.94 -11.64
CA ALA A 53 8.36 -4.33 -11.86
C ALA A 53 7.51 -5.34 -11.09
N THR A 54 7.03 -5.00 -9.88
CA THR A 54 6.07 -5.81 -9.13
C THR A 54 4.74 -5.92 -9.88
N ALA A 55 4.22 -4.79 -10.39
CA ALA A 55 2.98 -4.76 -11.16
C ALA A 55 3.07 -5.58 -12.44
N GLN A 56 4.17 -5.45 -13.18
CA GLN A 56 4.42 -6.23 -14.40
C GLN A 56 4.50 -7.74 -14.13
N THR A 57 5.07 -8.14 -13.00
CA THR A 57 5.13 -9.54 -12.60
C THR A 57 3.75 -10.07 -12.24
N LEU A 58 3.01 -9.35 -11.44
CA LEU A 58 1.63 -9.69 -11.06
C LEU A 58 0.70 -9.80 -12.29
N ALA A 59 0.81 -8.87 -13.23
CA ALA A 59 -0.05 -8.80 -14.41
C ALA A 59 0.05 -10.03 -15.32
N ARG A 60 1.13 -10.82 -15.24
CA ARG A 60 1.24 -12.10 -15.99
C ARG A 60 0.20 -13.12 -15.55
N HIS A 61 -0.22 -13.06 -14.30
CA HIS A 61 -1.27 -13.92 -13.73
C HIS A 61 -2.69 -13.38 -13.99
N LEU A 62 -2.80 -12.11 -14.40
CA LEU A 62 -4.05 -11.39 -14.61
C LEU A 62 -4.06 -10.72 -16.00
N PRO A 63 -3.98 -11.51 -17.10
CA PRO A 63 -3.66 -11.01 -18.44
C PRO A 63 -4.71 -10.04 -19.05
N ASN A 64 -5.92 -10.03 -18.53
CA ASN A 64 -7.00 -9.17 -19.03
C ASN A 64 -7.27 -7.95 -18.14
N VAL A 65 -6.47 -7.76 -17.08
CA VAL A 65 -6.66 -6.67 -16.13
C VAL A 65 -5.82 -5.46 -16.58
N PRO A 66 -6.42 -4.26 -16.71
CA PRO A 66 -5.68 -3.06 -17.06
C PRO A 66 -4.68 -2.69 -15.96
N VAL A 67 -3.49 -2.29 -16.37
CA VAL A 67 -2.40 -1.83 -15.49
C VAL A 67 -2.12 -0.36 -15.79
N ALA A 68 -2.13 0.48 -14.76
CA ALA A 68 -1.91 1.92 -14.91
C ALA A 68 -1.10 2.50 -13.74
N GLU A 69 -0.34 3.54 -14.07
CA GLU A 69 0.39 4.33 -13.08
C GLU A 69 -0.55 5.29 -12.34
N ALA A 70 -0.26 5.49 -11.05
CA ALA A 70 -0.93 6.48 -10.20
C ALA A 70 0.12 7.22 -9.35
N GLY A 71 0.31 8.51 -9.64
CA GLY A 71 1.36 9.33 -9.03
C GLY A 71 1.24 9.46 -7.51
N GLU A 72 0.03 9.44 -6.98
CA GLU A 72 -0.25 9.48 -5.54
C GLU A 72 0.18 8.22 -4.78
N LEU A 73 0.51 7.14 -5.50
CA LEU A 73 1.07 5.90 -4.91
C LEU A 73 2.58 5.96 -4.70
N ILE A 74 3.26 7.06 -5.08
CA ILE A 74 4.70 7.23 -4.88
C ILE A 74 5.06 7.21 -3.39
N ASP A 75 6.29 6.78 -3.06
CA ASP A 75 6.79 6.74 -1.70
C ASP A 75 7.00 8.16 -1.15
N HIS A 76 6.26 8.55 -0.13
CA HIS A 76 6.33 9.85 0.53
C HIS A 76 5.84 9.77 1.97
N VAL A 77 6.26 10.73 2.80
CA VAL A 77 5.74 10.89 4.16
C VAL A 77 4.37 11.57 4.09
N PRO A 78 3.29 10.88 4.47
CA PRO A 78 1.92 11.39 4.28
C PRO A 78 1.52 12.49 5.27
N TYR A 79 2.16 12.53 6.44
CA TYR A 79 1.86 13.48 7.50
C TYR A 79 3.01 13.56 8.50
N ILE A 80 3.46 14.77 8.77
CA ILE A 80 4.42 15.08 9.84
C ILE A 80 3.64 15.68 11.01
N PRO A 81 3.60 15.01 12.18
CA PRO A 81 2.92 15.57 13.36
C PRO A 81 3.61 16.83 13.86
N PRO A 82 2.89 17.73 14.57
CA PRO A 82 3.53 18.82 15.31
C PRO A 82 4.62 18.30 16.25
N ALA A 83 5.71 19.03 16.40
CA ALA A 83 6.87 18.58 17.18
C ALA A 83 6.53 18.12 18.61
N ALA A 84 5.54 18.74 19.23
CA ALA A 84 5.07 18.37 20.57
C ALA A 84 4.35 17.00 20.61
N GLU A 85 3.82 16.53 19.49
CA GLU A 85 3.09 15.27 19.36
C GLU A 85 3.98 14.11 18.87
N ILE A 86 5.22 14.41 18.45
CA ILE A 86 6.15 13.38 17.96
C ILE A 86 6.75 12.66 19.18
N PRO A 87 6.51 11.33 19.34
CA PRO A 87 7.18 10.53 20.36
C PRO A 87 8.72 10.65 20.24
N VAL A 88 9.41 10.65 21.36
CA VAL A 88 10.88 10.83 21.40
C VAL A 88 11.61 9.86 20.45
N ALA A 89 11.16 8.60 20.42
CA ALA A 89 11.74 7.56 19.56
C ALA A 89 11.59 7.82 18.05
N TRP A 90 10.72 8.74 17.63
CA TRP A 90 10.43 9.05 16.21
C TRP A 90 10.96 10.41 15.78
N ARG A 91 11.53 11.20 16.68
CA ARG A 91 11.97 12.56 16.36
C ARG A 91 13.00 12.58 15.22
N GLY A 92 14.01 11.73 15.27
CA GLY A 92 15.04 11.64 14.23
C GLY A 92 14.53 11.13 12.87
N PHE A 93 13.33 10.54 12.82
CA PHE A 93 12.75 10.09 11.56
C PHE A 93 12.36 11.25 10.63
N PHE A 94 12.02 12.40 11.19
CA PHE A 94 11.59 13.58 10.45
C PHE A 94 12.73 14.63 10.26
N ASP A 95 13.94 14.31 10.69
CA ASP A 95 15.08 15.23 10.52
C ASP A 95 15.37 15.44 9.02
N GLY A 96 15.45 16.70 8.61
CA GLY A 96 15.72 17.09 7.24
C GLY A 96 14.49 17.30 6.34
N TYR A 97 13.28 16.98 6.82
CA TYR A 97 12.06 17.35 6.09
C TYR A 97 11.77 18.86 6.26
N ASP A 98 11.56 19.55 5.15
CA ASP A 98 11.14 20.94 5.15
C ASP A 98 9.60 21.10 5.00
N GLU A 99 9.12 22.34 5.10
CA GLU A 99 7.69 22.65 4.99
C GLU A 99 7.13 22.34 3.60
N THR A 100 7.94 22.45 2.55
CA THR A 100 7.54 22.19 1.16
C THR A 100 7.33 20.67 0.96
N GLU A 101 8.25 19.87 1.43
CA GLU A 101 8.14 18.40 1.39
C GLU A 101 6.96 17.90 2.23
N ALA A 102 6.75 18.50 3.41
CA ALA A 102 5.61 18.18 4.28
C ALA A 102 4.26 18.53 3.60
N ALA A 103 4.18 19.68 2.95
CA ALA A 103 2.97 20.12 2.23
C ALA A 103 2.69 19.22 1.01
N GLU A 104 3.72 18.87 0.23
CA GLU A 104 3.59 18.00 -0.93
C GLU A 104 3.19 16.57 -0.52
N GLY A 105 3.82 16.03 0.52
CA GLY A 105 3.46 14.72 1.07
C GLY A 105 2.01 14.66 1.53
N ARG A 106 1.53 15.73 2.20
CA ARG A 106 0.14 15.86 2.61
C ARG A 106 -0.81 15.91 1.42
N ARG A 107 -0.49 16.71 0.39
CA ARG A 107 -1.29 16.82 -0.83
C ARG A 107 -1.43 15.47 -1.55
N LEU A 108 -0.34 14.72 -1.68
CA LEU A 108 -0.35 13.37 -2.26
C LEU A 108 -1.20 12.39 -1.44
N ALA A 109 -1.09 12.47 -0.11
CA ALA A 109 -1.87 11.64 0.81
C ALA A 109 -3.38 11.94 0.75
N ASP A 110 -3.76 13.21 0.63
CA ASP A 110 -5.15 13.62 0.46
C ASP A 110 -5.70 13.17 -0.91
N ASN A 111 -4.93 13.27 -1.98
CA ASN A 111 -5.29 12.77 -3.31
C ASN A 111 -5.46 11.23 -3.32
N LEU A 112 -4.56 10.51 -2.64
CA LEU A 112 -4.64 9.05 -2.49
C LEU A 112 -5.96 8.63 -1.84
N VAL A 113 -6.36 9.30 -0.75
CA VAL A 113 -7.63 9.04 -0.07
C VAL A 113 -8.81 9.41 -0.98
N ALA A 114 -8.80 10.60 -1.58
CA ALA A 114 -9.89 11.07 -2.42
C ALA A 114 -10.15 10.15 -3.63
N ARG A 115 -9.11 9.57 -4.20
CA ARG A 115 -9.24 8.69 -5.37
C ARG A 115 -9.62 7.27 -5.02
N PHE A 116 -9.02 6.70 -4.00
CA PHE A 116 -9.12 5.25 -3.75
C PHE A 116 -9.96 4.89 -2.52
N ALA A 117 -9.99 5.73 -1.48
CA ALA A 117 -10.69 5.42 -0.23
C ALA A 117 -12.19 5.80 -0.27
N THR A 118 -12.83 5.59 -1.41
CA THR A 118 -14.23 5.93 -1.65
C THR A 118 -14.96 4.81 -2.39
N VAL A 119 -16.26 4.74 -2.22
CA VAL A 119 -17.13 3.88 -3.05
C VAL A 119 -17.35 4.57 -4.39
N PRO A 120 -17.27 3.89 -5.54
CA PRO A 120 -17.61 4.46 -6.84
C PRO A 120 -19.05 4.98 -6.86
N GLU A 121 -19.29 6.15 -7.51
CA GLU A 121 -20.56 6.87 -7.48
C GLU A 121 -21.78 6.05 -7.94
N SER A 122 -21.61 5.07 -8.80
CA SER A 122 -22.69 4.19 -9.29
C SER A 122 -22.21 2.79 -9.64
N PRO A 123 -21.63 2.02 -8.75
CA PRO A 123 -21.31 0.65 -9.06
C PRO A 123 -22.58 -0.20 -9.06
N ARG A 124 -22.84 -0.92 -10.16
CA ARG A 124 -23.87 -1.98 -10.18
C ARG A 124 -23.37 -3.23 -9.47
N ASN A 125 -22.06 -3.45 -9.47
CA ASN A 125 -21.35 -4.60 -8.90
C ASN A 125 -20.22 -4.13 -8.00
N ASP A 126 -19.68 -5.00 -7.16
CA ASP A 126 -18.46 -4.76 -6.40
C ASP A 126 -17.28 -4.48 -7.35
N THR A 127 -16.33 -3.67 -6.90
CA THR A 127 -15.09 -3.39 -7.63
C THR A 127 -13.89 -3.84 -6.82
N HIS A 128 -12.87 -4.35 -7.52
CA HIS A 128 -11.67 -4.93 -6.95
C HIS A 128 -10.42 -4.28 -7.56
N ASP A 129 -9.82 -3.33 -6.84
CA ASP A 129 -8.63 -2.61 -7.28
C ASP A 129 -7.39 -3.07 -6.52
N VAL A 130 -6.33 -3.43 -7.24
CA VAL A 130 -5.01 -3.69 -6.67
C VAL A 130 -4.18 -2.42 -6.71
N LEU A 131 -3.60 -2.02 -5.57
CA LEU A 131 -2.70 -0.88 -5.43
C LEU A 131 -1.31 -1.36 -5.02
N ILE A 132 -0.33 -1.25 -5.91
CA ILE A 132 1.08 -1.59 -5.65
C ILE A 132 1.84 -0.32 -5.30
N THR A 133 2.23 -0.21 -4.04
CA THR A 133 2.74 1.01 -3.45
C THR A 133 3.82 0.73 -2.38
N HIS A 134 3.90 1.54 -1.34
CA HIS A 134 4.92 1.52 -0.30
C HIS A 134 4.29 1.44 1.09
N ALA A 135 5.12 1.21 2.11
CA ALA A 135 4.64 0.99 3.48
C ALA A 135 3.83 2.18 4.03
N TYR A 136 4.25 3.41 3.73
CA TYR A 136 3.61 4.62 4.27
C TYR A 136 2.23 4.89 3.68
N GLN A 137 2.04 4.64 2.38
CA GLN A 137 0.76 4.77 1.70
C GLN A 137 -0.25 3.74 2.20
N ILE A 138 0.20 2.50 2.41
CA ILE A 138 -0.63 1.44 3.02
C ILE A 138 -1.02 1.85 4.45
N ALA A 139 -0.04 2.27 5.26
CA ALA A 139 -0.27 2.76 6.61
C ALA A 139 -1.28 3.92 6.65
N TRP A 140 -1.18 4.85 5.69
CA TRP A 140 -2.08 5.99 5.59
C TRP A 140 -3.51 5.58 5.28
N LEU A 141 -3.72 4.68 4.32
CA LEU A 141 -5.05 4.16 3.96
C LEU A 141 -5.67 3.32 5.09
N VAL A 142 -4.88 2.47 5.76
CA VAL A 142 -5.35 1.71 6.93
C VAL A 142 -5.74 2.66 8.07
N ARG A 143 -4.88 3.65 8.40
CA ARG A 143 -5.18 4.68 9.39
C ARG A 143 -6.49 5.40 9.05
N HIS A 144 -6.69 5.76 7.77
CA HIS A 144 -7.91 6.42 7.29
C HIS A 144 -9.13 5.53 7.47
N ALA A 145 -9.07 4.26 7.07
CA ALA A 145 -10.17 3.31 7.20
C ALA A 145 -10.59 3.07 8.65
N LEU A 146 -9.65 3.18 9.60
CA LEU A 146 -9.89 3.04 11.04
C LEU A 146 -10.31 4.35 11.72
N ASP A 147 -10.46 5.44 10.99
CA ASP A 147 -10.73 6.80 11.52
C ASP A 147 -9.75 7.18 12.65
N ALA A 148 -8.51 6.71 12.57
CA ALA A 148 -7.50 6.96 13.58
C ALA A 148 -6.84 8.33 13.38
N PRO A 149 -6.29 8.96 14.47
CA PRO A 149 -5.57 10.23 14.35
C PRO A 149 -4.48 10.21 13.28
N PRO A 150 -4.20 11.33 12.59
CA PRO A 150 -3.23 11.39 11.49
C PRO A 150 -1.85 10.83 11.85
N SER A 151 -1.35 11.03 13.05
CA SER A 151 -0.05 10.52 13.52
C SER A 151 0.03 8.98 13.63
N ARG A 152 -1.10 8.27 13.62
CA ARG A 152 -1.12 6.81 13.84
C ARG A 152 -0.61 5.98 12.67
N TRP A 153 -0.39 6.57 11.48
CA TRP A 153 0.30 5.89 10.40
C TRP A 153 1.71 5.42 10.78
N LEU A 154 2.37 6.14 11.69
CA LEU A 154 3.71 5.80 12.21
C LEU A 154 3.78 4.43 12.91
N GLY A 155 2.67 3.92 13.42
CA GLY A 155 2.60 2.63 14.10
C GLY A 155 2.28 1.44 13.20
N LEU A 156 2.11 1.67 11.89
CA LEU A 156 1.72 0.64 10.94
C LEU A 156 2.88 0.38 9.96
N ASN A 157 3.23 -0.88 9.76
CA ASN A 157 4.21 -1.28 8.77
C ASN A 157 3.71 -2.51 8.00
N SER A 158 4.18 -2.69 6.78
CA SER A 158 3.84 -3.83 5.95
C SER A 158 5.09 -4.47 5.34
N ALA A 159 5.13 -5.80 5.27
CA ALA A 159 6.19 -6.53 4.59
C ALA A 159 6.08 -6.40 3.06
N ASN A 160 7.16 -6.69 2.35
CA ASN A 160 7.13 -6.74 0.89
C ASN A 160 6.09 -7.77 0.41
N THR A 161 5.28 -7.39 -0.54
CA THR A 161 4.15 -8.13 -1.12
C THR A 161 3.10 -8.63 -0.13
N ALA A 162 3.18 -8.24 1.15
CA ALA A 162 2.11 -8.56 2.09
C ALA A 162 0.79 -7.91 1.65
N LEU A 163 -0.29 -8.67 1.78
CA LEU A 163 -1.62 -8.26 1.35
C LEU A 163 -2.37 -7.59 2.50
N THR A 164 -2.87 -6.40 2.23
CA THR A 164 -3.84 -5.69 3.09
C THR A 164 -5.11 -5.46 2.28
N VAL A 165 -6.26 -5.77 2.84
CA VAL A 165 -7.55 -5.59 2.16
C VAL A 165 -8.45 -4.67 2.96
N ILE A 166 -8.95 -3.62 2.30
CA ILE A 166 -9.94 -2.69 2.87
C ILE A 166 -11.19 -2.74 1.99
N GLU A 167 -12.34 -2.88 2.62
CA GLU A 167 -13.64 -2.81 1.96
C GLU A 167 -14.32 -1.49 2.29
N TYR A 168 -14.74 -0.75 1.27
CA TYR A 168 -15.52 0.48 1.36
C TYR A 168 -16.97 0.22 0.95
N ARG A 169 -17.91 0.60 1.81
CA ARG A 169 -19.37 0.43 1.64
C ARG A 169 -20.05 1.80 1.72
N ALA A 170 -21.13 1.98 1.01
CA ALA A 170 -21.81 3.28 0.95
C ALA A 170 -22.46 3.73 2.27
N THR A 171 -22.86 2.82 3.14
CA THR A 171 -23.73 3.11 4.29
C THR A 171 -23.14 2.76 5.66
N VAL A 172 -21.91 2.25 5.68
CA VAL A 172 -21.21 1.86 6.92
C VAL A 172 -19.75 2.27 6.84
N PRO A 173 -19.04 2.39 7.97
CA PRO A 173 -17.61 2.65 7.96
C PRO A 173 -16.83 1.60 7.18
N PRO A 174 -15.66 1.96 6.64
CA PRO A 174 -14.76 1.00 5.98
C PRO A 174 -14.37 -0.14 6.91
N VAL A 175 -14.07 -1.30 6.33
CA VAL A 175 -13.64 -2.49 7.08
C VAL A 175 -12.23 -2.86 6.64
N VAL A 176 -11.29 -2.93 7.57
CA VAL A 176 -9.98 -3.58 7.34
C VAL A 176 -10.20 -5.08 7.46
N VAL A 177 -10.40 -5.74 6.31
CA VAL A 177 -10.68 -7.19 6.24
C VAL A 177 -9.45 -8.00 6.60
N MET A 178 -8.26 -7.48 6.23
CA MET A 178 -6.98 -8.16 6.41
C MET A 178 -5.87 -7.10 6.46
N PHE A 179 -4.86 -7.32 7.30
CA PHE A 179 -3.68 -6.45 7.35
C PHE A 179 -2.39 -7.27 7.36
N ASN A 180 -1.45 -6.90 6.47
CA ASN A 180 -0.09 -7.45 6.39
C ASN A 180 -0.03 -8.99 6.30
N ASP A 181 -0.94 -9.61 5.55
CA ASP A 181 -0.97 -11.06 5.40
C ASP A 181 0.07 -11.55 4.39
N MET A 182 0.90 -12.49 4.82
CA MET A 182 1.97 -13.11 4.06
C MET A 182 1.75 -14.62 3.85
N SER A 183 0.51 -15.10 3.96
CA SER A 183 0.22 -16.54 3.91
C SER A 183 0.59 -17.20 2.57
N HIS A 184 0.67 -16.43 1.49
CA HIS A 184 1.13 -16.86 0.16
C HIS A 184 2.65 -17.03 0.06
N LEU A 185 3.40 -16.51 1.02
CA LEU A 185 4.85 -16.58 1.02
C LEU A 185 5.34 -17.76 1.87
N PRO A 186 6.32 -18.57 1.41
CA PRO A 186 7.07 -19.46 2.25
C PRO A 186 7.88 -18.70 3.31
N SER A 187 8.26 -19.34 4.40
CA SER A 187 8.83 -18.69 5.58
C SER A 187 10.10 -17.87 5.31
N ASP A 188 10.93 -18.33 4.37
CA ASP A 188 12.19 -17.68 3.98
C ASP A 188 11.99 -16.39 3.15
N LEU A 189 10.80 -16.17 2.60
CA LEU A 189 10.44 -14.97 1.86
C LEU A 189 9.60 -13.97 2.67
N ARG A 190 9.23 -14.32 3.90
CA ARG A 190 8.43 -13.43 4.76
C ARG A 190 9.29 -12.36 5.43
N TRP A 191 8.64 -11.34 5.93
CA TRP A 191 9.18 -10.26 6.76
C TRP A 191 10.26 -9.39 6.10
N THR A 192 10.53 -9.55 4.82
CA THR A 192 11.39 -8.60 4.11
C THR A 192 10.77 -7.20 4.15
N GLY A 193 11.59 -6.17 4.22
CA GLY A 193 11.14 -4.79 4.40
C GLY A 193 10.87 -4.38 5.86
N PHE A 194 10.99 -5.31 6.82
CA PHE A 194 11.01 -5.01 8.26
C PHE A 194 12.46 -4.96 8.76
N PRO A 195 12.80 -4.05 9.69
CA PRO A 195 14.04 -4.11 10.43
C PRO A 195 14.15 -5.42 11.20
N ASP A 196 15.35 -6.02 11.26
CA ASP A 196 15.57 -7.31 11.92
C ASP A 196 15.13 -7.31 13.40
N ALA A 197 15.31 -6.18 14.08
CA ALA A 197 14.95 -6.01 15.49
C ALA A 197 13.45 -6.13 15.82
N ILE A 198 12.57 -6.03 14.81
CA ILE A 198 11.11 -6.10 15.00
C ILE A 198 10.46 -7.21 14.16
N ARG A 199 11.26 -8.13 13.61
CA ARG A 199 10.73 -9.36 13.00
C ARG A 199 10.30 -10.33 14.09
N PRO A 200 9.09 -10.88 14.01
CA PRO A 200 8.63 -11.89 14.97
C PRO A 200 9.31 -13.24 14.80
#